data_8d11323a36d0216907a25131335a2413
#
_entry.id   8d11323a36d0216907a25131335a2413
#
_cell.length_a   1.000
_cell.length_b   1.000
_cell.length_c   1.000
_cell.angle_alpha   90.00
_cell.angle_beta   90.00
_cell.angle_gamma   90.00
#
_symmetry.space_group_name_H-M   'P 1'
#
loop_
_entity.id
_entity.type
_entity.pdbx_description
1 polymer ?
#
loop_
_entity_poly.entity_id
_entity_poly.type
_entity_poly.pdbx_seq_one_letter_code
_entity_poly.pdbx_strand_id
1 'polypeptide(L)'
;MKSDASLVDRAPVLKPSDVIHNRAPEWELDEPDHVDVPTARIGDIAVCLHFSPGSTCLITDSFDGSIPTKGIVLVSINANQSVDPDYITSWLLSGVLKIELERLQIGSHMATVKMSDLKQVRVPIPDISIQKQLIKAVVDARESLGILSDLAHQSNRLLSLQNDLLIANLNQMNQR
;
A
#
# COMPACT_ATOMS: atom_id res chain seq x y z
N MET A 1 1.46 -22.79 42.18
CA MET A 1 0.49 -22.11 41.34
C MET A 1 1.17 -20.87 40.80
N LYS A 2 1.67 -20.93 39.55
CA LYS A 2 2.18 -19.76 38.84
C LYS A 2 0.98 -19.13 38.13
N SER A 3 0.66 -17.91 38.52
CA SER A 3 -0.42 -17.11 37.92
C SER A 3 -0.14 -16.94 36.42
N ASP A 4 -1.16 -17.20 35.62
CA ASP A 4 -1.23 -16.88 34.21
C ASP A 4 -0.81 -15.40 34.01
N ALA A 5 0.29 -15.22 33.33
CA ALA A 5 0.66 -13.93 32.80
C ALA A 5 -0.42 -13.57 31.77
N SER A 6 -1.21 -12.54 32.07
CA SER A 6 -2.19 -11.96 31.16
C SER A 6 -1.56 -11.80 29.78
N LEU A 7 -2.19 -12.40 28.77
CA LEU A 7 -1.94 -12.09 27.36
C LEU A 7 -2.20 -10.59 27.19
N VAL A 8 -1.13 -9.81 27.20
CA VAL A 8 -1.19 -8.41 26.80
C VAL A 8 -1.56 -8.44 25.33
N ASP A 9 -2.72 -7.89 24.96
CA ASP A 9 -3.15 -7.75 23.59
C ASP A 9 -2.11 -6.91 22.83
N ARG A 10 -1.33 -7.59 22.01
CA ARG A 10 -0.30 -6.97 21.17
C ARG A 10 -0.94 -6.60 19.85
N ALA A 11 -1.08 -5.31 19.60
CA ALA A 11 -1.52 -4.83 18.30
C ALA A 11 -0.34 -4.50 17.39
N PRO A 12 -0.38 -4.86 16.10
CA PRO A 12 0.63 -4.44 15.14
C PRO A 12 0.60 -2.92 14.97
N VAL A 13 1.77 -2.30 14.80
CA VAL A 13 1.91 -0.85 14.66
C VAL A 13 2.20 -0.50 13.21
N LEU A 14 1.28 0.23 12.57
CA LEU A 14 1.41 0.67 11.20
C LEU A 14 2.30 1.90 11.10
N LYS A 15 3.47 1.76 10.44
CA LYS A 15 4.45 2.83 10.24
C LYS A 15 4.39 3.38 8.81
N PRO A 16 4.86 4.62 8.57
CA PRO A 16 4.94 5.16 7.21
C PRO A 16 5.73 4.29 6.24
N SER A 17 6.80 3.62 6.69
CA SER A 17 7.56 2.66 5.88
C SER A 17 6.71 1.51 5.38
N ASP A 18 5.76 1.03 6.18
CA ASP A 18 4.90 -0.10 5.84
C ASP A 18 3.88 0.31 4.77
N VAL A 19 3.33 1.53 4.91
CA VAL A 19 2.44 2.13 3.89
C VAL A 19 3.19 2.36 2.57
N ILE A 20 4.40 2.94 2.61
CA ILE A 20 5.19 3.27 1.42
C ILE A 20 5.59 2.01 0.65
N HIS A 21 5.97 0.94 1.34
CA HIS A 21 6.45 -0.29 0.74
C HIS A 21 5.37 -1.38 0.63
N ASN A 22 4.14 -1.07 1.05
CA ASN A 22 3.00 -2.01 1.12
C ASN A 22 3.40 -3.33 1.81
N ARG A 23 4.03 -3.21 2.98
CA ARG A 23 4.55 -4.33 3.77
C ARG A 23 3.77 -4.47 5.06
N ALA A 24 3.40 -5.70 5.42
CA ALA A 24 2.72 -6.00 6.68
C ALA A 24 3.48 -5.39 7.88
N PRO A 25 2.77 -4.76 8.84
CA PRO A 25 3.39 -4.17 10.01
C PRO A 25 3.97 -5.25 10.91
N GLU A 26 5.11 -4.94 11.52
CA GLU A 26 5.72 -5.78 12.54
C GLU A 26 5.01 -5.58 13.88
N TRP A 27 5.01 -6.63 14.71
CA TRP A 27 4.48 -6.57 16.06
C TRP A 27 5.46 -5.82 16.97
N GLU A 28 4.99 -4.74 17.60
CA GLU A 28 5.73 -4.04 18.65
C GLU A 28 5.11 -4.33 20.02
N LEU A 29 5.98 -4.37 21.04
CA LEU A 29 5.58 -4.49 22.44
C LEU A 29 5.12 -3.10 22.89
N ASP A 30 3.86 -2.75 22.72
CA ASP A 30 3.34 -1.50 23.24
C ASP A 30 2.53 -1.69 24.52
N GLU A 31 2.67 -0.71 25.39
CA GLU A 31 1.95 -0.66 26.66
C GLU A 31 0.44 -0.47 26.45
N PRO A 32 -0.42 -0.97 27.38
CA PRO A 32 -1.87 -1.07 27.19
C PRO A 32 -2.65 0.26 27.22
N ASP A 33 -2.01 1.39 27.11
CA ASP A 33 -2.65 2.72 27.25
C ASP A 33 -3.39 3.23 26.00
N HIS A 34 -3.58 2.40 24.95
CA HIS A 34 -4.18 2.85 23.69
C HIS A 34 -5.63 2.40 23.46
N VAL A 35 -6.44 2.34 24.51
CA VAL A 35 -7.82 1.85 24.44
C VAL A 35 -8.74 2.65 23.51
N ASP A 36 -8.35 3.85 23.09
CA ASP A 36 -9.18 4.73 22.22
C ASP A 36 -8.51 5.13 20.89
N VAL A 37 -7.44 4.44 20.45
CA VAL A 37 -6.80 4.77 19.17
C VAL A 37 -7.53 4.07 18.02
N PRO A 38 -7.86 4.77 16.93
CA PRO A 38 -8.46 4.14 15.75
C PRO A 38 -7.55 3.05 15.22
N THR A 39 -8.06 1.84 15.06
CA THR A 39 -7.38 0.71 14.42
C THR A 39 -7.77 0.61 12.96
N ALA A 40 -6.82 0.18 12.13
CA ALA A 40 -7.05 -0.07 10.72
C ALA A 40 -8.01 -1.24 10.53
N ARG A 41 -8.92 -1.13 9.58
CA ARG A 41 -9.89 -2.17 9.21
C ARG A 41 -9.72 -2.54 7.75
N ILE A 42 -9.98 -3.79 7.43
CA ILE A 42 -9.98 -4.26 6.04
C ILE A 42 -10.87 -3.35 5.18
N GLY A 43 -10.32 -2.88 4.06
CA GLY A 43 -10.98 -1.93 3.16
C GLY A 43 -10.72 -0.46 3.45
N ASP A 44 -10.13 -0.11 4.59
CA ASP A 44 -9.62 1.24 4.82
C ASP A 44 -8.42 1.52 3.91
N ILE A 45 -8.13 2.80 3.69
CA ILE A 45 -6.92 3.24 3.00
C ILE A 45 -6.07 4.03 3.98
N ALA A 46 -4.86 3.55 4.23
CA ALA A 46 -3.87 4.30 4.98
C ALA A 46 -3.22 5.35 4.08
N VAL A 47 -3.16 6.59 4.56
CA VAL A 47 -2.58 7.74 3.86
C VAL A 47 -1.47 8.34 4.73
N CYS A 48 -0.25 8.44 4.20
CA CYS A 48 0.84 9.14 4.86
C CYS A 48 0.68 10.65 4.71
N LEU A 49 0.78 11.39 5.82
CA LEU A 49 0.87 12.84 5.85
C LEU A 49 2.30 13.34 6.10
N HIS A 50 3.18 12.46 6.60
CA HIS A 50 4.58 12.76 6.92
C HIS A 50 5.51 11.83 6.15
N PHE A 51 6.77 12.24 5.96
CA PHE A 51 7.87 11.54 5.28
C PHE A 51 7.65 11.33 3.77
N SER A 52 6.53 10.83 3.35
CA SER A 52 6.12 10.67 1.95
C SER A 52 4.63 10.98 1.81
N PRO A 53 4.25 12.26 1.92
CA PRO A 53 2.84 12.65 1.88
C PRO A 53 2.13 12.18 0.63
N GLY A 54 0.92 11.65 0.81
CA GLY A 54 0.13 11.09 -0.28
C GLY A 54 0.51 9.67 -0.70
N SER A 55 1.51 9.04 -0.06
CA SER A 55 1.69 7.59 -0.17
C SER A 55 0.53 6.89 0.51
N THR A 56 0.00 5.86 -0.15
CA THR A 56 -1.20 5.15 0.27
C THR A 56 -1.01 3.66 0.19
N CYS A 57 -1.69 2.90 1.06
CA CYS A 57 -1.88 1.48 0.89
C CYS A 57 -3.31 1.08 1.29
N LEU A 58 -3.82 0.03 0.66
CA LEU A 58 -5.08 -0.60 1.03
C LEU A 58 -4.85 -1.51 2.23
N ILE A 59 -5.69 -1.38 3.24
CA ILE A 59 -5.68 -2.27 4.40
C ILE A 59 -6.32 -3.60 4.00
N THR A 60 -5.51 -4.63 3.99
CA THR A 60 -5.89 -6.03 3.75
C THR A 60 -5.76 -6.82 5.06
N ASP A 61 -6.03 -8.13 5.03
CA ASP A 61 -5.94 -9.01 6.21
C ASP A 61 -4.61 -8.89 6.97
N SER A 62 -3.50 -8.66 6.26
CA SER A 62 -2.17 -8.53 6.86
C SER A 62 -1.95 -7.22 7.62
N PHE A 63 -2.84 -6.25 7.48
CA PHE A 63 -2.79 -4.94 8.16
C PHE A 63 -3.94 -4.75 9.15
N ASP A 64 -4.92 -5.67 9.17
CA ASP A 64 -6.12 -5.54 10.00
C ASP A 64 -5.79 -5.44 11.48
N GLY A 65 -6.51 -4.58 12.19
CA GLY A 65 -6.27 -4.32 13.61
C GLY A 65 -5.03 -3.51 13.93
N SER A 66 -4.22 -3.09 12.94
CA SER A 66 -3.01 -2.32 13.20
C SER A 66 -3.32 -0.89 13.68
N ILE A 67 -2.47 -0.39 14.56
CA ILE A 67 -2.56 0.97 15.14
C ILE A 67 -1.68 1.90 14.29
N PRO A 68 -2.24 2.94 13.63
CA PRO A 68 -1.45 3.87 12.83
C PRO A 68 -0.60 4.77 13.73
N THR A 69 0.68 4.91 13.39
CA THR A 69 1.55 5.89 14.04
C THR A 69 1.20 7.32 13.62
N LYS A 70 1.70 8.30 14.37
CA LYS A 70 1.53 9.72 14.06
C LYS A 70 1.94 10.03 12.62
N GLY A 71 1.05 10.70 11.89
CA GLY A 71 1.28 11.08 10.49
C GLY A 71 0.71 10.07 9.48
N ILE A 72 -0.01 9.06 9.93
CA ILE A 72 -0.85 8.21 9.11
C ILE A 72 -2.32 8.51 9.43
N VAL A 73 -3.14 8.59 8.39
CA VAL A 73 -4.59 8.73 8.49
C VAL A 73 -5.25 7.53 7.84
N LEU A 74 -6.25 7.00 8.49
CA LEU A 74 -7.12 5.97 7.93
C LEU A 74 -8.32 6.63 7.27
N VAL A 75 -8.57 6.28 6.03
CA VAL A 75 -9.71 6.75 5.23
C VAL A 75 -10.64 5.58 5.00
N SER A 76 -11.81 5.60 5.63
CA SER A 76 -12.89 4.64 5.41
C SER A 76 -13.83 5.17 4.33
N ILE A 77 -14.15 4.36 3.35
CA ILE A 77 -15.03 4.75 2.24
C ILE A 77 -16.44 4.24 2.51
N ASN A 78 -17.37 5.18 2.62
CA ASN A 78 -18.78 4.84 2.76
C ASN A 78 -19.44 4.75 1.37
N ALA A 79 -19.98 3.58 1.05
CA ALA A 79 -20.75 3.39 -0.18
C ALA A 79 -22.03 4.22 -0.15
N ASN A 80 -22.36 4.83 -1.28
CA ASN A 80 -23.66 5.46 -1.52
C ASN A 80 -24.11 5.19 -2.98
N GLN A 81 -25.32 5.61 -3.33
CA GLN A 81 -25.89 5.33 -4.66
C GLN A 81 -25.15 5.99 -5.83
N SER A 82 -24.37 7.04 -5.56
CA SER A 82 -23.68 7.82 -6.60
C SER A 82 -22.17 7.55 -6.65
N VAL A 83 -21.63 6.83 -5.67
CA VAL A 83 -20.18 6.61 -5.53
C VAL A 83 -19.90 5.14 -5.34
N ASP A 84 -19.10 4.61 -6.24
CA ASP A 84 -18.57 3.25 -6.14
C ASP A 84 -17.31 3.27 -5.25
N PRO A 85 -17.26 2.48 -4.16
CA PRO A 85 -16.09 2.41 -3.28
C PRO A 85 -14.81 2.00 -4.00
N ASP A 86 -14.89 1.09 -4.96
CA ASP A 86 -13.73 0.63 -5.72
C ASP A 86 -13.14 1.74 -6.60
N TYR A 87 -14.01 2.65 -7.08
CA TYR A 87 -13.56 3.83 -7.81
C TYR A 87 -12.73 4.75 -6.93
N ILE A 88 -13.22 5.08 -5.73
CA ILE A 88 -12.48 5.93 -4.79
C ILE A 88 -11.18 5.26 -4.35
N THR A 89 -11.23 3.97 -4.03
CA THR A 89 -10.05 3.18 -3.69
C THR A 89 -9.01 3.25 -4.81
N SER A 90 -9.43 2.99 -6.05
CA SER A 90 -8.53 3.06 -7.21
C SER A 90 -7.95 4.45 -7.43
N TRP A 91 -8.75 5.50 -7.26
CA TRP A 91 -8.30 6.88 -7.37
C TRP A 91 -7.26 7.22 -6.29
N LEU A 92 -7.51 6.90 -5.03
CA LEU A 92 -6.58 7.14 -3.93
C LEU A 92 -5.26 6.38 -4.11
N LEU A 93 -5.30 5.15 -4.61
CA LEU A 93 -4.11 4.31 -4.84
C LEU A 93 -3.37 4.65 -6.15
N SER A 94 -3.92 5.48 -7.03
CA SER A 94 -3.34 5.80 -8.34
C SER A 94 -2.11 6.73 -8.30
N GLY A 95 -1.78 7.29 -7.14
CA GLY A 95 -0.73 8.31 -7.00
C GLY A 95 -1.19 9.74 -7.30
N VAL A 96 -2.43 9.95 -7.78
CA VAL A 96 -2.98 11.29 -8.02
C VAL A 96 -3.07 12.08 -6.73
N LEU A 97 -3.44 11.43 -5.62
CA LEU A 97 -3.46 12.05 -4.29
C LEU A 97 -2.09 12.66 -3.94
N LYS A 98 -1.01 11.97 -4.23
CA LYS A 98 0.35 12.47 -3.97
C LYS A 98 0.62 13.74 -4.76
N ILE A 99 0.28 13.77 -6.04
CA ILE A 99 0.43 14.95 -6.91
C ILE A 99 -0.41 16.13 -6.39
N GLU A 100 -1.65 15.89 -5.99
CA GLU A 100 -2.52 16.94 -5.45
C GLU A 100 -1.99 17.50 -4.12
N LEU A 101 -1.48 16.66 -3.25
CA LEU A 101 -0.88 17.10 -1.98
C LEU A 101 0.44 17.85 -2.19
N GLU A 102 1.27 17.43 -3.14
CA GLU A 102 2.51 18.14 -3.50
C GLU A 102 2.22 19.57 -4.00
N ARG A 103 1.13 19.78 -4.73
CA ARG A 103 0.68 21.12 -5.16
C ARG A 103 0.30 22.03 -4.00
N LEU A 104 -0.19 21.48 -2.90
CA LEU A 104 -0.57 22.24 -1.70
C LEU A 104 0.64 22.58 -0.81
N GLN A 105 1.79 21.95 -1.03
CA GLN A 105 3.02 22.14 -0.22
C GLN A 105 3.92 23.28 -0.69
N ILE A 106 3.49 24.15 -1.56
CA ILE A 106 4.30 25.23 -2.14
C ILE A 106 4.94 26.07 -1.01
N GLY A 107 6.29 25.99 -0.89
CA GLY A 107 7.10 26.75 0.06
C GLY A 107 7.48 26.03 1.36
N SER A 108 7.17 24.75 1.53
CA SER A 108 7.57 23.96 2.69
C SER A 108 8.86 23.16 2.43
N HIS A 109 9.88 23.32 3.29
CA HIS A 109 11.09 22.51 3.24
C HIS A 109 10.94 21.11 3.86
N MET A 110 9.83 20.83 4.53
CA MET A 110 9.55 19.52 5.14
C MET A 110 8.41 18.83 4.41
N ALA A 111 8.64 17.56 4.08
CA ALA A 111 7.64 16.68 3.48
C ALA A 111 6.54 16.31 4.50
N THR A 112 5.68 17.29 4.84
CA THR A 112 4.59 17.13 5.80
C THR A 112 3.36 17.86 5.31
N VAL A 113 2.23 17.16 5.26
CA VAL A 113 0.91 17.70 4.93
C VAL A 113 0.06 17.76 6.20
N LYS A 114 -0.74 18.81 6.34
CA LYS A 114 -1.70 18.92 7.44
C LYS A 114 -2.99 18.20 7.09
N MET A 115 -3.71 17.75 8.12
CA MET A 115 -5.04 17.16 7.94
C MET A 115 -6.00 18.13 7.22
N SER A 116 -5.85 19.44 7.45
CA SER A 116 -6.64 20.48 6.76
C SER A 116 -6.43 20.45 5.24
N ASP A 117 -5.22 20.14 4.80
CA ASP A 117 -4.86 20.12 3.39
C ASP A 117 -5.42 18.86 2.72
N LEU A 118 -5.31 17.70 3.41
CA LEU A 118 -5.96 16.47 2.95
C LEU A 118 -7.47 16.65 2.77
N LYS A 119 -8.12 17.36 3.68
CA LYS A 119 -9.57 17.67 3.60
C LYS A 119 -9.96 18.60 2.44
N GLN A 120 -9.01 19.30 1.83
CA GLN A 120 -9.24 20.14 0.66
C GLN A 120 -9.13 19.38 -0.67
N VAL A 121 -8.57 18.18 -0.65
CA VAL A 121 -8.45 17.35 -1.85
C VAL A 121 -9.86 17.01 -2.35
N ARG A 122 -10.08 17.26 -3.64
CA ARG A 122 -11.34 16.96 -4.30
C ARG A 122 -11.18 15.76 -5.21
N VAL A 123 -11.94 14.72 -4.92
CA VAL A 123 -12.05 13.56 -5.79
C VAL A 123 -13.10 13.83 -6.86
N PRO A 124 -12.78 13.76 -8.16
CA PRO A 124 -13.79 13.88 -9.21
C PRO A 124 -14.75 12.68 -9.14
N ILE A 125 -16.04 12.94 -9.15
CA ILE A 125 -17.08 11.90 -9.08
C ILE A 125 -17.88 11.93 -10.38
N PRO A 126 -17.48 11.19 -11.43
CA PRO A 126 -18.27 11.08 -12.66
C PRO A 126 -19.50 10.16 -12.43
N ASP A 127 -20.36 10.05 -13.45
CA ASP A 127 -21.50 9.15 -13.39
C ASP A 127 -21.08 7.71 -13.08
N ILE A 128 -21.92 6.97 -12.37
CA ILE A 128 -21.62 5.60 -11.90
C ILE A 128 -21.22 4.64 -13.03
N SER A 129 -21.77 4.83 -14.23
CA SER A 129 -21.40 4.05 -15.42
C SER A 129 -19.94 4.30 -15.83
N ILE A 130 -19.47 5.53 -15.74
CA ILE A 130 -18.09 5.92 -16.04
C ILE A 130 -17.16 5.41 -14.95
N GLN A 131 -17.56 5.50 -13.66
CA GLN A 131 -16.79 4.93 -12.56
C GLN A 131 -16.50 3.44 -12.79
N LYS A 132 -17.52 2.64 -13.14
CA LYS A 132 -17.37 1.20 -13.43
C LYS A 132 -16.46 0.93 -14.63
N GLN A 133 -16.53 1.74 -15.68
CA GLN A 133 -15.62 1.60 -16.82
C GLN A 133 -14.16 1.87 -16.43
N LEU A 134 -13.92 2.89 -15.60
CA LEU A 134 -12.58 3.22 -15.13
C LEU A 134 -12.03 2.13 -14.21
N ILE A 135 -12.84 1.59 -13.28
CA ILE A 135 -12.44 0.45 -12.43
C ILE A 135 -12.04 -0.72 -13.32
N LYS A 136 -12.87 -1.09 -14.30
CA LYS A 136 -12.57 -2.18 -15.22
C LYS A 136 -11.24 -1.97 -15.95
N ALA A 137 -11.00 -0.77 -16.47
CA ALA A 137 -9.74 -0.45 -17.16
C ALA A 137 -8.52 -0.59 -16.23
N VAL A 138 -8.64 -0.21 -14.95
CA VAL A 138 -7.57 -0.37 -13.94
C VAL A 138 -7.31 -1.84 -13.66
N VAL A 139 -8.36 -2.66 -13.52
CA VAL A 139 -8.22 -4.11 -13.30
C VAL A 139 -7.54 -4.76 -14.50
N ASP A 140 -8.04 -4.52 -15.72
CA ASP A 140 -7.48 -5.07 -16.96
C ASP A 140 -5.98 -4.69 -17.13
N ALA A 141 -5.62 -3.45 -16.77
CA ALA A 141 -4.23 -2.98 -16.82
C ALA A 141 -3.35 -3.70 -15.79
N ARG A 142 -3.85 -3.93 -14.57
CA ARG A 142 -3.11 -4.66 -13.53
C ARG A 142 -2.87 -6.12 -13.92
N GLU A 143 -3.87 -6.78 -14.47
CA GLU A 143 -3.74 -8.15 -14.96
C GLU A 143 -2.69 -8.23 -16.07
N SER A 144 -2.70 -7.28 -17.01
CA SER A 144 -1.71 -7.21 -18.09
C SER A 144 -0.29 -7.01 -17.56
N LEU A 145 -0.10 -6.14 -16.55
CA LEU A 145 1.19 -5.94 -15.89
C LEU A 145 1.65 -7.20 -15.15
N GLY A 146 0.74 -7.94 -14.52
CA GLY A 146 1.04 -9.23 -13.89
C GLY A 146 1.60 -10.24 -14.90
N ILE A 147 0.94 -10.41 -16.03
CA ILE A 147 1.38 -11.30 -17.11
C ILE A 147 2.77 -10.89 -17.63
N LEU A 148 3.01 -9.59 -17.84
CA LEU A 148 4.31 -9.09 -18.30
C LEU A 148 5.42 -9.35 -17.27
N SER A 149 5.12 -9.18 -15.99
CA SER A 149 6.05 -9.50 -14.90
C SER A 149 6.44 -10.98 -14.89
N ASP A 150 5.45 -11.87 -15.03
CA ASP A 150 5.69 -13.31 -15.07
C ASP A 150 6.52 -13.72 -16.29
N LEU A 151 6.23 -13.14 -17.45
CA LEU A 151 7.03 -13.36 -18.68
C LEU A 151 8.48 -12.90 -18.49
N ALA A 152 8.70 -11.75 -17.85
CA ALA A 152 10.05 -11.25 -17.56
C ALA A 152 10.81 -12.20 -16.60
N HIS A 153 10.15 -12.72 -15.56
CA HIS A 153 10.74 -13.69 -14.65
C HIS A 153 11.10 -15.00 -15.37
N GLN A 154 10.22 -15.52 -16.24
CA GLN A 154 10.50 -16.72 -17.03
C GLN A 154 11.66 -16.50 -17.99
N SER A 155 11.73 -15.35 -18.67
CA SER A 155 12.84 -15.00 -19.54
C SER A 155 14.18 -14.95 -18.82
N ASN A 156 14.22 -14.33 -17.65
CA ASN A 156 15.45 -14.27 -16.83
C ASN A 156 15.88 -15.67 -16.37
N ARG A 157 14.95 -16.54 -16.03
CA ARG A 157 15.23 -17.93 -15.67
C ARG A 157 15.83 -18.72 -16.84
N LEU A 158 15.32 -18.53 -18.06
CA LEU A 158 15.85 -19.17 -19.26
C LEU A 158 17.29 -18.69 -19.57
N LEU A 159 17.55 -17.39 -19.43
CA LEU A 159 18.89 -16.83 -19.60
C LEU A 159 19.88 -17.39 -18.58
N SER A 160 19.47 -17.55 -17.34
CA SER A 160 20.30 -18.19 -16.31
C SER A 160 20.65 -19.62 -16.68
N LEU A 161 19.68 -20.43 -17.07
CA LEU A 161 19.91 -21.83 -17.49
C LEU A 161 20.82 -21.90 -18.74
N GLN A 162 20.67 -21.00 -19.67
CA GLN A 162 21.54 -20.93 -20.85
C GLN A 162 23.00 -20.63 -20.46
N ASN A 163 23.21 -19.68 -19.54
CA ASN A 163 24.54 -19.37 -19.02
C ASN A 163 25.16 -20.56 -18.28
N ASP A 164 24.39 -21.27 -17.46
CA ASP A 164 24.88 -22.45 -16.74
C ASP A 164 25.31 -23.55 -17.71
N LEU A 165 24.56 -23.77 -18.79
CA LEU A 165 24.93 -24.74 -19.84
C LEU A 165 26.21 -24.33 -20.57
N LEU A 166 26.39 -23.04 -20.89
CA LEU A 166 27.60 -22.53 -21.52
C LEU A 166 28.83 -22.73 -20.62
N ILE A 167 28.71 -22.44 -19.35
CA ILE A 167 29.78 -22.65 -18.36
C ILE A 167 30.13 -24.14 -18.24
N ALA A 168 29.12 -25.03 -18.17
CA ALA A 168 29.34 -26.46 -18.12
C ALA A 168 30.09 -26.97 -19.34
N ASN A 169 29.71 -26.52 -20.56
CA ASN A 169 30.38 -26.90 -21.81
C ASN A 169 31.84 -26.41 -21.85
N LEU A 170 32.11 -25.17 -21.41
CA LEU A 170 33.48 -24.63 -21.36
C LEU A 170 34.37 -25.42 -20.40
N ASN A 171 33.83 -25.82 -19.25
CA ASN A 171 34.57 -26.64 -18.27
C ASN A 171 34.91 -28.03 -18.80
N GLN A 172 34.03 -28.64 -19.59
CA GLN A 172 34.34 -29.93 -20.25
C GLN A 172 35.42 -29.83 -21.34
N MET A 173 35.45 -28.71 -22.05
CA MET A 173 36.49 -28.47 -23.08
C MET A 173 37.89 -28.25 -22.47
N ASN A 174 37.97 -27.66 -21.28
CA ASN A 174 39.24 -27.38 -20.60
C ASN A 174 39.84 -28.62 -19.87
N GLN A 175 39.11 -29.75 -19.81
CA GLN A 175 39.57 -30.99 -19.18
C GLN A 175 40.12 -31.99 -20.21
N ARG A 176 40.17 -31.65 -21.46
CA ARG A 176 40.75 -32.43 -22.55
C ARG A 176 42.10 -31.82 -23.01
#